data_a7a3879e7bbd799658fadef3565768c7
#
_entry.id   a7a3879e7bbd799658fadef3565768c7
#
_cell.length_a   1.000
_cell.length_b   1.000
_cell.length_c   1.000
_cell.angle_alpha   90.00
_cell.angle_beta   90.00
_cell.angle_gamma   90.00
#
_symmetry.space_group_name_H-M   'P 1'
#
loop_
_entity.id
_entity.type
_entity.pdbx_description
1 polymer ?
#
loop_
_entity_poly.entity_id
_entity_poly.type
_entity_poly.pdbx_seq_one_letter_code
_entity_poly.pdbx_strand_id
1 'polypeptide(L)'
;IAPLISRREALKRMGFAVMSGAIASSGLLSLASCETKRSKRIIFYFTGTGNSLYIARQLAGENAELLSIPQMVKRGKYEFEADEIGIVYPIYGHMPPYMVRQFIQKAKLKAEYKFAVLTYGARKCDAVEIWDRISRKADNAFDYINTIIMVDNWLPNFDMNEQLKIDKHIPENLQKITADINSRQHWHEPVTEEERQQHQGFMQRSGLDPEVGFLMKSEKFFTVTDACIDCGICTYVCPRGNYELTSR
;
A
#
# COMPACT_ATOMS: atom_id res chain seq x y z
N ILE A 1 0.94 12.84 -37.40
CA ILE A 1 1.54 13.18 -36.09
C ILE A 1 0.66 14.27 -35.52
N ALA A 2 -0.21 13.93 -34.54
CA ALA A 2 -1.07 14.89 -33.88
C ALA A 2 -0.23 15.74 -32.90
N PRO A 3 -0.48 17.05 -32.78
CA PRO A 3 0.31 17.92 -31.89
C PRO A 3 -0.03 17.62 -30.41
N LEU A 4 1.03 17.57 -29.60
CA LEU A 4 0.94 17.42 -28.13
C LEU A 4 0.21 18.62 -27.55
N ILE A 5 -0.94 18.38 -26.94
CA ILE A 5 -1.74 19.40 -26.24
C ILE A 5 -1.06 19.70 -24.90
N SER A 6 -0.79 20.97 -24.61
CA SER A 6 -0.19 21.39 -23.35
C SER A 6 -1.15 21.15 -22.17
N ARG A 7 -0.61 20.88 -20.95
CA ARG A 7 -1.41 20.71 -19.72
C ARG A 7 -2.40 21.85 -19.46
N ARG A 8 -2.08 23.06 -19.90
CA ARG A 8 -2.93 24.25 -19.73
C ARG A 8 -4.14 24.26 -20.67
N GLU A 9 -4.02 23.67 -21.85
CA GLU A 9 -5.11 23.53 -22.81
C GLU A 9 -6.04 22.35 -22.46
N ALA A 10 -5.51 21.27 -21.90
CA ALA A 10 -6.32 20.16 -21.40
C ALA A 10 -7.25 20.59 -20.25
N LEU A 11 -6.77 21.45 -19.35
CA LEU A 11 -7.58 22.01 -18.26
C LEU A 11 -8.65 23.01 -18.71
N LYS A 12 -8.43 23.73 -19.82
CA LYS A 12 -9.44 24.64 -20.39
C LYS A 12 -10.57 23.95 -21.14
N ARG A 13 -10.38 22.70 -21.57
CA ARG A 13 -11.39 21.92 -22.29
C ARG A 13 -12.32 21.13 -21.35
N MET A 14 -12.01 21.04 -20.05
CA MET A 14 -12.97 20.59 -19.04
C MET A 14 -13.83 21.80 -18.63
N GLY A 15 -14.74 22.17 -19.54
CA GLY A 15 -15.57 23.36 -19.41
C GLY A 15 -16.51 23.27 -18.23
N PHE A 16 -16.47 24.32 -17.42
CA PHE A 16 -17.53 24.70 -16.51
C PHE A 16 -18.81 25.01 -17.30
N ALA A 17 -19.77 24.14 -17.24
CA ALA A 17 -21.16 24.49 -17.56
C ALA A 17 -21.82 24.98 -16.27
N VAL A 18 -21.76 26.30 -16.03
CA VAL A 18 -22.59 26.95 -15.05
C VAL A 18 -23.94 27.21 -15.72
N MET A 19 -24.96 26.44 -15.37
CA MET A 19 -26.34 26.78 -15.70
C MET A 19 -26.94 27.62 -14.56
N SER A 20 -27.01 28.91 -14.81
CA SER A 20 -27.83 29.85 -14.04
C SER A 20 -29.31 29.62 -14.38
N GLY A 21 -30.11 29.23 -13.41
CA GLY A 21 -31.54 29.16 -13.51
C GLY A 21 -32.19 29.57 -12.18
N ALA A 22 -32.57 30.81 -12.08
CA ALA A 22 -33.40 31.30 -10.97
C ALA A 22 -34.85 30.86 -11.19
N ILE A 23 -35.46 30.23 -10.19
CA ILE A 23 -36.93 30.25 -10.01
C ILE A 23 -37.23 30.26 -8.52
N ALA A 24 -38.10 31.19 -8.18
CA ALA A 24 -38.54 31.51 -6.82
C ALA A 24 -39.68 30.61 -6.34
N SER A 25 -39.78 30.57 -5.04
CA SER A 25 -40.98 30.46 -4.17
C SER A 25 -41.58 29.07 -3.85
N SER A 26 -41.68 28.92 -2.54
CA SER A 26 -42.71 28.28 -1.71
C SER A 26 -42.76 26.75 -1.62
N GLY A 27 -42.50 26.30 -0.42
CA GLY A 27 -42.80 24.94 0.05
C GLY A 27 -41.83 24.45 1.09
N LEU A 28 -42.08 24.73 2.37
CA LEU A 28 -41.44 24.04 3.51
C LEU A 28 -41.74 22.54 3.42
N LEU A 29 -40.83 21.81 2.86
CA LEU A 29 -40.65 20.41 3.14
C LEU A 29 -39.19 20.29 3.62
N SER A 30 -38.99 20.25 4.92
CA SER A 30 -37.73 19.85 5.51
C SER A 30 -37.50 18.38 5.13
N LEU A 31 -36.93 18.18 3.94
CA LEU A 31 -36.20 16.98 3.65
C LEU A 31 -34.99 17.04 4.58
N ALA A 32 -35.10 16.36 5.72
CA ALA A 32 -33.90 15.93 6.43
C ALA A 32 -33.09 15.14 5.41
N SER A 33 -32.17 15.81 4.73
CA SER A 33 -31.10 15.14 4.02
C SER A 33 -30.34 14.35 5.08
N CYS A 34 -30.63 13.07 5.16
CA CYS A 34 -29.75 12.14 5.80
C CYS A 34 -28.47 12.21 4.95
N GLU A 35 -27.59 13.16 5.28
CA GLU A 35 -26.22 13.11 4.83
C GLU A 35 -25.70 11.79 5.38
N THR A 36 -25.70 10.75 4.54
CA THR A 36 -24.95 9.55 4.82
C THR A 36 -23.51 10.00 4.98
N LYS A 37 -23.09 10.13 6.22
CA LYS A 37 -21.72 10.48 6.60
C LYS A 37 -20.81 9.50 5.84
N ARG A 38 -20.15 9.99 4.77
CA ARG A 38 -19.27 9.13 3.99
C ARG A 38 -18.20 8.59 4.93
N SER A 39 -18.15 7.28 5.05
CA SER A 39 -17.16 6.61 5.88
C SER A 39 -15.76 7.06 5.46
N LYS A 40 -14.99 7.59 6.40
CA LYS A 40 -13.61 8.00 6.15
C LYS A 40 -12.74 6.75 6.17
N ARG A 41 -12.14 6.42 5.02
CA ARG A 41 -11.15 5.32 4.91
C ARG A 41 -9.76 5.89 4.69
N ILE A 42 -8.78 5.41 5.43
CA ILE A 42 -7.36 5.70 5.23
C ILE A 42 -6.66 4.38 4.89
N ILE A 43 -5.84 4.38 3.84
CA ILE A 43 -5.01 3.23 3.49
C ILE A 43 -3.55 3.64 3.49
N PHE A 44 -2.78 3.06 4.40
CA PHE A 44 -1.33 3.16 4.42
C PHE A 44 -0.73 2.15 3.45
N TYR A 45 0.28 2.56 2.70
CA TYR A 45 0.99 1.65 1.83
C TYR A 45 2.50 1.79 1.92
N PHE A 46 3.18 0.67 1.75
CA PHE A 46 4.60 0.61 1.41
C PHE A 46 4.74 -0.17 0.10
N THR A 47 5.55 0.32 -0.82
CA THR A 47 5.82 -0.35 -2.09
C THR A 47 7.25 -0.11 -2.53
N GLY A 48 7.95 -1.14 -3.04
CA GLY A 48 9.24 -1.01 -3.68
C GLY A 48 9.11 -0.83 -5.20
N THR A 49 8.21 -1.59 -5.82
CA THR A 49 8.13 -1.76 -7.28
C THR A 49 6.73 -1.52 -7.87
N GLY A 50 5.77 -1.11 -7.03
CA GLY A 50 4.42 -0.73 -7.49
C GLY A 50 3.32 -1.73 -7.14
N ASN A 51 3.59 -3.01 -6.91
CA ASN A 51 2.56 -4.03 -6.65
C ASN A 51 1.61 -3.64 -5.50
N SER A 52 2.16 -3.34 -4.34
CA SER A 52 1.33 -2.95 -3.18
C SER A 52 0.61 -1.62 -3.38
N LEU A 53 1.21 -0.66 -4.10
CA LEU A 53 0.51 0.59 -4.44
C LEU A 53 -0.66 0.34 -5.39
N TYR A 54 -0.50 -0.58 -6.35
CA TYR A 54 -1.61 -0.97 -7.23
C TYR A 54 -2.78 -1.52 -6.41
N ILE A 55 -2.53 -2.48 -5.51
CA ILE A 55 -3.55 -3.04 -4.62
C ILE A 55 -4.17 -1.96 -3.71
N ALA A 56 -3.34 -1.12 -3.10
CA ALA A 56 -3.84 -0.03 -2.25
C ALA A 56 -4.79 0.92 -3.01
N ARG A 57 -4.47 1.25 -4.26
CA ARG A 57 -5.33 2.08 -5.12
C ARG A 57 -6.66 1.41 -5.44
N GLN A 58 -6.65 0.11 -5.73
CA GLN A 58 -7.88 -0.63 -6.03
C GLN A 58 -8.79 -0.71 -4.79
N LEU A 59 -8.22 -0.94 -3.60
CA LEU A 59 -8.97 -0.99 -2.35
C LEU A 59 -9.46 0.40 -1.88
N ALA A 60 -8.77 1.47 -2.29
CA ALA A 60 -9.16 2.84 -1.95
C ALA A 60 -10.47 3.25 -2.61
N GLY A 61 -10.70 2.82 -3.85
CA GLY A 61 -11.81 3.36 -4.64
C GLY A 61 -11.71 4.89 -4.77
N GLU A 62 -12.85 5.56 -4.76
CA GLU A 62 -12.94 7.02 -4.94
C GLU A 62 -12.82 7.83 -3.63
N ASN A 63 -12.95 7.20 -2.47
CA ASN A 63 -13.21 7.90 -1.20
C ASN A 63 -12.16 7.69 -0.11
N ALA A 64 -11.08 6.96 -0.36
CA ALA A 64 -10.05 6.72 0.63
C ALA A 64 -8.85 7.64 0.46
N GLU A 65 -8.27 8.05 1.59
CA GLU A 65 -6.99 8.74 1.62
C GLU A 65 -5.85 7.70 1.56
N LEU A 66 -4.96 7.82 0.56
CA LEU A 66 -3.78 6.96 0.42
C LEU A 66 -2.57 7.64 1.03
N LEU A 67 -1.96 7.02 2.05
CA LEU A 67 -0.81 7.54 2.76
C LEU A 67 0.41 6.63 2.61
N SER A 68 1.50 7.19 2.11
CA SER A 68 2.78 6.49 1.99
C SER A 68 3.44 6.33 3.36
N ILE A 69 3.66 5.09 3.81
CA ILE A 69 4.36 4.80 5.08
C ILE A 69 5.73 5.49 5.14
N PRO A 70 6.60 5.41 4.09
CA PRO A 70 7.86 6.15 4.08
C PRO A 70 7.71 7.66 4.34
N GLN A 71 6.68 8.28 3.77
CA GLN A 71 6.43 9.71 3.99
C GLN A 71 5.94 10.00 5.41
N MET A 72 5.10 9.13 5.99
CA MET A 72 4.65 9.28 7.37
C MET A 72 5.81 9.15 8.35
N VAL A 73 6.68 8.17 8.15
CA VAL A 73 7.91 7.99 8.94
C VAL A 73 8.84 9.21 8.82
N LYS A 74 9.06 9.73 7.60
CA LYS A 74 9.87 10.94 7.35
C LYS A 74 9.30 12.17 8.06
N ARG A 75 7.97 12.31 8.09
CA ARG A 75 7.27 13.44 8.74
C ARG A 75 7.08 13.26 10.25
N GLY A 76 7.40 12.09 10.80
CA GLY A 76 7.14 11.77 12.21
C GLY A 76 5.64 11.73 12.56
N LYS A 77 4.76 11.46 11.58
CA LYS A 77 3.32 11.43 11.77
C LYS A 77 2.85 10.00 12.03
N TYR A 78 2.31 9.75 13.22
CA TYR A 78 1.94 8.41 13.68
C TYR A 78 0.54 8.30 14.30
N GLU A 79 -0.21 9.39 14.44
CA GLU A 79 -1.56 9.37 15.01
C GLU A 79 -2.60 9.61 13.94
N PHE A 80 -3.55 8.67 13.83
CA PHE A 80 -4.58 8.70 12.77
C PHE A 80 -5.91 8.17 13.31
N GLU A 81 -7.00 8.81 12.87
CA GLU A 81 -8.36 8.43 13.21
C GLU A 81 -9.22 8.43 11.93
N ALA A 82 -9.93 7.32 11.70
CA ALA A 82 -10.85 7.14 10.58
C ALA A 82 -11.89 6.07 10.95
N ASP A 83 -12.95 5.92 10.14
CA ASP A 83 -13.90 4.82 10.34
C ASP A 83 -13.26 3.47 9.97
N GLU A 84 -12.40 3.49 8.93
CA GLU A 84 -11.68 2.32 8.47
C GLU A 84 -10.21 2.64 8.18
N ILE A 85 -9.31 1.78 8.64
CA ILE A 85 -7.87 1.92 8.40
C ILE A 85 -7.34 0.64 7.75
N GLY A 86 -6.76 0.79 6.56
CA GLY A 86 -6.07 -0.26 5.84
C GLY A 86 -4.55 -0.11 5.86
N ILE A 87 -3.84 -1.23 5.73
CA ILE A 87 -2.41 -1.26 5.47
C ILE A 87 -2.10 -2.24 4.34
N VAL A 88 -1.29 -1.82 3.36
CA VAL A 88 -0.89 -2.64 2.22
C VAL A 88 0.61 -2.58 2.04
N TYR A 89 1.27 -3.75 2.07
CA TYR A 89 2.72 -3.81 1.94
C TYR A 89 3.19 -5.16 1.36
N PRO A 90 4.41 -5.24 0.77
CA PRO A 90 4.96 -6.48 0.25
C PRO A 90 5.62 -7.30 1.36
N ILE A 91 5.49 -8.62 1.27
CA ILE A 91 6.21 -9.55 2.11
C ILE A 91 7.66 -9.65 1.60
N TYR A 92 8.62 -9.33 2.43
CA TYR A 92 10.05 -9.47 2.16
C TYR A 92 10.69 -10.49 3.10
N GLY A 93 11.15 -11.63 2.54
CA GLY A 93 11.71 -12.71 3.35
C GLY A 93 10.73 -13.21 4.42
N HIS A 94 9.49 -13.39 4.03
CA HIS A 94 8.34 -13.80 4.85
C HIS A 94 7.91 -12.79 5.95
N MET A 95 8.50 -11.60 5.96
CA MET A 95 8.29 -10.59 7.01
C MET A 95 7.81 -9.25 6.43
N PRO A 96 7.16 -8.41 7.25
CA PRO A 96 6.93 -7.02 6.88
C PRO A 96 8.25 -6.27 6.65
N PRO A 97 8.35 -5.38 5.66
CA PRO A 97 9.52 -4.52 5.51
C PRO A 97 9.84 -3.77 6.79
N TYR A 98 11.13 -3.57 7.08
CA TYR A 98 11.57 -2.93 8.32
C TYR A 98 10.85 -1.60 8.61
N MET A 99 10.67 -0.78 7.58
CA MET A 99 9.98 0.50 7.73
C MET A 99 8.49 0.37 8.09
N VAL A 100 7.81 -0.69 7.60
CA VAL A 100 6.43 -1.00 7.98
C VAL A 100 6.36 -1.40 9.44
N ARG A 101 7.34 -2.19 9.92
CA ARG A 101 7.46 -2.54 11.35
C ARG A 101 7.73 -1.32 12.22
N GLN A 102 8.66 -0.44 11.82
CA GLN A 102 8.92 0.81 12.53
C GLN A 102 7.68 1.71 12.60
N PHE A 103 6.90 1.77 11.51
CA PHE A 103 5.69 2.56 11.46
C PHE A 103 4.64 2.01 12.43
N ILE A 104 4.30 0.73 12.36
CA ILE A 104 3.24 0.15 13.19
C ILE A 104 3.58 0.18 14.69
N GLN A 105 4.85 0.04 15.05
CA GLN A 105 5.31 0.13 16.44
C GLN A 105 5.10 1.50 17.07
N LYS A 106 5.03 2.56 16.26
CA LYS A 106 4.85 3.94 16.71
C LYS A 106 3.44 4.49 16.45
N ALA A 107 2.74 3.87 15.49
CA ALA A 107 1.44 4.34 15.05
C ALA A 107 0.36 4.09 16.10
N LYS A 108 -0.51 5.08 16.26
CA LYS A 108 -1.78 4.96 16.99
C LYS A 108 -2.90 5.06 15.97
N LEU A 109 -3.45 3.91 15.61
CA LEU A 109 -4.47 3.78 14.60
C LEU A 109 -5.84 3.56 15.26
N LYS A 110 -6.63 4.62 15.34
CA LYS A 110 -7.98 4.55 15.89
C LYS A 110 -9.00 4.41 14.77
N ALA A 111 -9.65 3.25 14.71
CA ALA A 111 -10.67 2.95 13.73
C ALA A 111 -11.65 1.90 14.27
N GLU A 112 -12.89 1.90 13.72
CA GLU A 112 -13.88 0.85 14.00
C GLU A 112 -13.52 -0.46 13.33
N TYR A 113 -12.85 -0.40 12.17
CA TYR A 113 -12.43 -1.57 11.39
C TYR A 113 -11.03 -1.38 10.84
N LYS A 114 -10.17 -2.37 11.00
CA LYS A 114 -8.80 -2.36 10.50
C LYS A 114 -8.52 -3.59 9.64
N PHE A 115 -7.94 -3.37 8.46
CA PHE A 115 -7.59 -4.46 7.54
C PHE A 115 -6.15 -4.37 7.05
N ALA A 116 -5.55 -5.51 6.76
CA ALA A 116 -4.23 -5.61 6.16
C ALA A 116 -4.27 -6.50 4.91
N VAL A 117 -3.65 -6.06 3.83
CA VAL A 117 -3.47 -6.86 2.61
C VAL A 117 -1.99 -6.93 2.26
N LEU A 118 -1.42 -8.12 2.33
CA LEU A 118 -0.01 -8.37 2.16
C LEU A 118 0.24 -8.90 0.74
N THR A 119 1.06 -8.22 -0.03
CA THR A 119 1.39 -8.68 -1.39
C THR A 119 2.63 -9.56 -1.39
N TYR A 120 2.65 -10.61 -2.21
CA TYR A 120 3.80 -11.50 -2.35
C TYR A 120 3.92 -12.03 -3.78
N GLY A 121 5.11 -12.51 -4.16
CA GLY A 121 5.37 -13.01 -5.51
C GLY A 121 5.38 -14.53 -5.61
N ALA A 122 6.02 -15.22 -4.66
CA ALA A 122 6.20 -16.66 -4.69
C ALA A 122 5.68 -17.35 -3.42
N ARG A 123 6.07 -16.89 -2.24
CA ARG A 123 5.74 -17.53 -0.95
C ARG A 123 5.33 -16.50 0.08
N LYS A 124 4.22 -16.74 0.73
CA LYS A 124 3.74 -15.92 1.86
C LYS A 124 4.23 -16.45 3.20
N CYS A 125 4.40 -17.77 3.30
CA CYS A 125 4.69 -18.50 4.53
C CYS A 125 3.76 -18.07 5.67
N ASP A 126 4.28 -17.82 6.86
CA ASP A 126 3.51 -17.42 8.05
C ASP A 126 3.40 -15.89 8.23
N ALA A 127 3.53 -15.13 7.15
CA ALA A 127 3.52 -13.66 7.18
C ALA A 127 2.25 -13.06 7.82
N VAL A 128 1.10 -13.74 7.69
CA VAL A 128 -0.17 -13.33 8.31
C VAL A 128 -0.05 -13.39 9.85
N GLU A 129 0.44 -14.49 10.40
CA GLU A 129 0.62 -14.66 11.84
C GLU A 129 1.70 -13.72 12.38
N ILE A 130 2.78 -13.51 11.62
CA ILE A 130 3.83 -12.54 11.96
C ILE A 130 3.25 -11.14 12.05
N TRP A 131 2.43 -10.74 11.07
CA TRP A 131 1.79 -9.42 11.09
C TRP A 131 0.82 -9.27 12.25
N ASP A 132 -0.05 -10.24 12.48
CA ASP A 132 -1.00 -10.19 13.61
C ASP A 132 -0.26 -10.04 14.95
N ARG A 133 0.81 -10.82 15.16
CA ARG A 133 1.62 -10.74 16.38
C ARG A 133 2.29 -9.37 16.55
N ILE A 134 2.91 -8.83 15.49
CA ILE A 134 3.62 -7.53 15.55
C ILE A 134 2.63 -6.39 15.79
N SER A 135 1.51 -6.39 15.08
CA SER A 135 0.51 -5.34 15.17
C SER A 135 -0.21 -5.34 16.52
N ARG A 136 -0.55 -6.51 17.06
CA ARG A 136 -1.14 -6.63 18.42
C ARG A 136 -0.17 -6.19 19.51
N LYS A 137 1.11 -6.53 19.38
CA LYS A 137 2.16 -6.06 20.33
C LYS A 137 2.29 -4.53 20.33
N ALA A 138 1.86 -3.88 19.28
CA ALA A 138 1.86 -2.44 19.10
C ALA A 138 0.47 -1.79 19.34
N ASP A 139 -0.45 -2.48 20.01
CA ASP A 139 -1.83 -2.03 20.28
C ASP A 139 -2.65 -1.69 19.02
N ASN A 140 -2.29 -2.30 17.89
CA ASN A 140 -2.96 -2.11 16.60
C ASN A 140 -3.47 -3.45 16.05
N ALA A 141 -4.36 -4.14 16.76
CA ALA A 141 -4.99 -5.36 16.23
C ALA A 141 -5.77 -5.06 14.94
N PHE A 142 -5.70 -5.97 13.96
CA PHE A 142 -6.41 -5.90 12.71
C PHE A 142 -7.55 -6.93 12.70
N ASP A 143 -8.70 -6.53 12.14
CA ASP A 143 -9.90 -7.37 12.06
C ASP A 143 -9.82 -8.34 10.87
N TYR A 144 -9.20 -7.87 9.78
CA TYR A 144 -9.02 -8.64 8.55
C TYR A 144 -7.55 -8.63 8.12
N ILE A 145 -6.98 -9.80 7.87
CA ILE A 145 -5.63 -9.95 7.34
C ILE A 145 -5.66 -10.97 6.21
N ASN A 146 -5.31 -10.54 5.01
CA ASN A 146 -5.26 -11.42 3.85
C ASN A 146 -3.99 -11.18 3.03
N THR A 147 -3.65 -12.15 2.19
CA THR A 147 -2.55 -12.01 1.24
C THR A 147 -3.06 -11.99 -0.19
N ILE A 148 -2.29 -11.39 -1.09
CA ILE A 148 -2.56 -11.43 -2.53
C ILE A 148 -1.28 -11.70 -3.31
N ILE A 149 -1.33 -12.74 -4.14
CA ILE A 149 -0.20 -13.07 -5.01
C ILE A 149 -0.11 -12.06 -6.16
N MET A 150 1.11 -11.59 -6.42
CA MET A 150 1.43 -10.62 -7.46
C MET A 150 2.56 -11.16 -8.33
N VAL A 151 2.89 -10.42 -9.40
CA VAL A 151 4.08 -10.73 -10.20
C VAL A 151 5.32 -10.65 -9.31
N ASP A 152 6.12 -11.72 -9.27
CA ASP A 152 7.39 -11.69 -8.55
C ASP A 152 8.41 -10.88 -9.37
N ASN A 153 8.94 -9.86 -8.77
CA ASN A 153 9.85 -8.91 -9.41
C ASN A 153 11.21 -8.81 -8.69
N TRP A 154 11.59 -9.84 -7.94
CA TRP A 154 12.93 -9.96 -7.40
C TRP A 154 13.90 -10.48 -8.46
N LEU A 155 14.37 -9.56 -9.30
CA LEU A 155 15.19 -9.83 -10.50
C LEU A 155 16.40 -10.74 -10.28
N PRO A 156 17.09 -10.78 -9.11
CA PRO A 156 18.17 -11.73 -8.91
C PRO A 156 17.77 -13.20 -9.09
N ASN A 157 16.48 -13.54 -8.88
CA ASN A 157 15.99 -14.91 -8.93
C ASN A 157 14.94 -15.18 -10.00
N PHE A 158 14.28 -14.13 -10.52
CA PHE A 158 13.14 -14.31 -11.42
C PHE A 158 13.31 -13.52 -12.71
N ASP A 159 13.08 -14.20 -13.84
CA ASP A 159 12.94 -13.55 -15.13
C ASP A 159 11.53 -12.93 -15.25
N MET A 160 11.47 -11.63 -15.45
CA MET A 160 10.20 -10.91 -15.57
C MET A 160 9.37 -11.37 -16.77
N ASN A 161 10.01 -11.77 -17.87
CA ASN A 161 9.29 -12.27 -19.04
C ASN A 161 8.57 -13.58 -18.73
N GLU A 162 9.14 -14.43 -17.91
CA GLU A 162 8.49 -15.65 -17.44
C GLU A 162 7.41 -15.36 -16.40
N GLN A 163 7.71 -14.47 -15.45
CA GLN A 163 6.74 -14.11 -14.40
C GLN A 163 5.47 -13.48 -14.96
N LEU A 164 5.56 -12.69 -16.04
CA LEU A 164 4.41 -12.06 -16.68
C LEU A 164 3.49 -13.06 -17.41
N LYS A 165 3.99 -14.26 -17.75
CA LYS A 165 3.19 -15.32 -18.37
C LYS A 165 2.35 -16.11 -17.36
N ILE A 166 2.67 -16.01 -16.06
CA ILE A 166 1.99 -16.77 -15.01
C ILE A 166 0.71 -16.02 -14.63
N ASP A 167 -0.43 -16.64 -14.87
CA ASP A 167 -1.70 -16.12 -14.37
C ASP A 167 -1.74 -16.24 -12.84
N LYS A 168 -1.82 -15.14 -12.16
CA LYS A 168 -1.91 -15.04 -10.70
C LYS A 168 -3.34 -14.81 -10.22
N HIS A 169 -4.32 -14.82 -11.12
CA HIS A 169 -5.73 -14.55 -10.81
C HIS A 169 -5.95 -13.29 -9.96
N ILE A 170 -5.15 -12.24 -10.26
CA ILE A 170 -5.16 -11.00 -9.47
C ILE A 170 -6.52 -10.33 -9.45
N PRO A 171 -7.25 -10.20 -10.58
CA PRO A 171 -8.57 -9.56 -10.58
C PRO A 171 -9.57 -10.28 -9.68
N GLU A 172 -9.64 -11.61 -9.75
CA GLU A 172 -10.58 -12.43 -9.00
C GLU A 172 -10.27 -12.38 -7.49
N ASN A 173 -8.99 -12.53 -7.13
CA ASN A 173 -8.53 -12.45 -5.76
C ASN A 173 -8.80 -11.06 -5.17
N LEU A 174 -8.52 -10.00 -5.93
CA LEU A 174 -8.77 -8.63 -5.51
C LEU A 174 -10.27 -8.35 -5.35
N GLN A 175 -11.10 -8.85 -6.25
CA GLN A 175 -12.56 -8.71 -6.14
C GLN A 175 -13.09 -9.34 -4.83
N LYS A 176 -12.61 -10.55 -4.50
CA LYS A 176 -12.98 -11.22 -3.24
C LYS A 176 -12.52 -10.41 -2.03
N ILE A 177 -11.25 -10.01 -1.98
CA ILE A 177 -10.69 -9.22 -0.87
C ILE A 177 -11.47 -7.91 -0.71
N THR A 178 -11.81 -7.25 -1.82
CA THR A 178 -12.59 -6.00 -1.80
C THR A 178 -13.99 -6.21 -1.23
N ALA A 179 -14.65 -7.31 -1.60
CA ALA A 179 -15.97 -7.66 -1.07
C ALA A 179 -15.92 -7.94 0.44
N ASP A 180 -14.91 -8.71 0.88
CA ASP A 180 -14.69 -9.03 2.30
C ASP A 180 -14.47 -7.77 3.13
N ILE A 181 -13.62 -6.85 2.67
CA ILE A 181 -13.34 -5.57 3.34
C ILE A 181 -14.58 -4.68 3.38
N ASN A 182 -15.32 -4.58 2.27
CA ASN A 182 -16.52 -3.73 2.21
C ASN A 182 -17.66 -4.26 3.10
N SER A 183 -17.71 -5.57 3.34
CA SER A 183 -18.63 -6.18 4.30
C SER A 183 -18.06 -6.26 5.73
N ARG A 184 -16.89 -5.66 5.98
CA ARG A 184 -16.18 -5.64 7.27
C ARG A 184 -16.03 -7.04 7.86
N GLN A 185 -15.57 -8.01 7.05
CA GLN A 185 -15.31 -9.37 7.53
C GLN A 185 -14.22 -9.38 8.60
N HIS A 186 -14.45 -10.16 9.67
CA HIS A 186 -13.45 -10.46 10.69
C HIS A 186 -12.82 -11.80 10.36
N TRP A 187 -11.67 -11.78 9.70
CA TRP A 187 -11.03 -12.99 9.23
C TRP A 187 -9.54 -12.80 8.97
N HIS A 188 -8.76 -13.77 9.38
CA HIS A 188 -7.35 -13.84 9.04
C HIS A 188 -7.11 -15.06 8.15
N GLU A 189 -6.37 -14.88 7.07
CA GLU A 189 -6.00 -15.98 6.19
C GLU A 189 -5.25 -17.06 6.99
N PRO A 190 -5.70 -18.31 6.96
CA PRO A 190 -5.08 -19.38 7.74
C PRO A 190 -3.67 -19.68 7.22
N VAL A 191 -2.79 -19.97 8.16
CA VAL A 191 -1.41 -20.40 7.89
C VAL A 191 -1.30 -21.89 8.17
N THR A 192 -0.74 -22.64 7.22
CA THR A 192 -0.52 -24.07 7.37
C THR A 192 0.76 -24.37 8.15
N GLU A 193 0.87 -25.58 8.68
CA GLU A 193 2.09 -26.01 9.36
C GLU A 193 3.29 -26.08 8.41
N GLU A 194 3.06 -26.44 7.15
CA GLU A 194 4.08 -26.42 6.12
C GLU A 194 4.64 -25.00 5.89
N GLU A 195 3.77 -23.99 5.83
CA GLU A 195 4.17 -22.60 5.68
C GLU A 195 5.02 -22.09 6.86
N ARG A 196 4.69 -22.51 8.10
CA ARG A 196 5.51 -22.19 9.29
C ARG A 196 6.87 -22.86 9.23
N GLN A 197 6.92 -24.15 8.85
CA GLN A 197 8.19 -24.88 8.70
C GLN A 197 9.06 -24.29 7.59
N GLN A 198 8.48 -23.85 6.48
CA GLN A 198 9.20 -23.14 5.43
C GLN A 198 9.84 -21.85 5.93
N HIS A 199 9.12 -21.07 6.75
CA HIS A 199 9.68 -19.86 7.37
C HIS A 199 10.80 -20.20 8.34
N GLN A 200 10.60 -21.16 9.24
CA GLN A 200 11.63 -21.59 10.20
C GLN A 200 12.90 -22.04 9.48
N GLY A 201 12.77 -22.89 8.47
CA GLY A 201 13.90 -23.35 7.66
C GLY A 201 14.61 -22.21 6.92
N PHE A 202 13.87 -21.20 6.45
CA PHE A 202 14.46 -20.02 5.84
C PHE A 202 15.25 -19.19 6.87
N MET A 203 14.70 -18.93 8.05
CA MET A 203 15.37 -18.18 9.10
C MET A 203 16.66 -18.86 9.58
N GLN A 204 16.62 -20.17 9.77
CA GLN A 204 17.82 -20.95 10.13
C GLN A 204 18.93 -20.87 9.08
N ARG A 205 18.59 -20.98 7.78
CA ARG A 205 19.57 -20.92 6.69
C ARG A 205 20.11 -19.52 6.43
N SER A 206 19.28 -18.51 6.61
CA SER A 206 19.64 -17.11 6.33
C SER A 206 20.46 -16.47 7.44
N GLY A 207 20.38 -17.01 8.67
CA GLY A 207 20.99 -16.39 9.85
C GLY A 207 20.42 -15.02 10.19
N LEU A 208 19.24 -14.71 9.67
CA LEU A 208 18.59 -13.43 9.91
C LEU A 208 18.05 -13.36 11.35
N ASP A 209 18.18 -12.18 11.95
CA ASP A 209 17.55 -11.89 13.22
C ASP A 209 16.03 -11.76 13.00
N PRO A 210 15.19 -12.56 13.70
CA PRO A 210 13.74 -12.48 13.59
C PRO A 210 13.15 -11.10 13.92
N GLU A 211 13.78 -10.33 14.79
CA GLU A 211 13.33 -9.00 15.19
C GLU A 211 13.78 -7.91 14.20
N VAL A 212 14.89 -8.13 13.51
CA VAL A 212 15.50 -7.13 12.62
C VAL A 212 15.23 -7.43 11.15
N GLY A 213 15.20 -8.70 10.75
CA GLY A 213 15.02 -9.12 9.36
C GLY A 213 16.15 -8.64 8.45
N PHE A 214 15.83 -8.32 7.22
CA PHE A 214 16.79 -7.76 6.26
C PHE A 214 17.09 -6.29 6.57
N LEU A 215 18.10 -6.04 7.38
CA LEU A 215 18.64 -4.72 7.63
C LEU A 215 19.97 -4.59 6.87
N MET A 216 19.89 -4.26 5.60
CA MET A 216 21.10 -3.94 4.84
C MET A 216 21.37 -2.44 4.94
N LYS A 217 22.55 -2.09 5.46
CA LYS A 217 23.11 -0.76 5.28
C LYS A 217 23.60 -0.65 3.84
N SER A 218 22.70 -0.26 2.96
CA SER A 218 22.90 -0.34 1.51
C SER A 218 23.58 0.89 0.90
N GLU A 219 23.81 1.94 1.67
CA GLU A 219 24.40 3.21 1.15
C GLU A 219 25.75 3.00 0.46
N LYS A 220 26.52 1.99 0.92
CA LYS A 220 27.83 1.66 0.35
C LYS A 220 27.78 0.92 -1.00
N PHE A 221 26.60 0.45 -1.41
CA PHE A 221 26.44 -0.38 -2.61
C PHE A 221 25.91 0.42 -3.81
N PHE A 222 25.58 1.69 -3.62
CA PHE A 222 25.03 2.53 -4.69
C PHE A 222 25.98 3.68 -4.97
N THR A 223 26.33 3.84 -6.25
CA THR A 223 27.11 4.96 -6.74
C THR A 223 26.40 5.57 -7.94
N VAL A 224 26.47 6.89 -8.05
CA VAL A 224 26.02 7.60 -9.24
C VAL A 224 27.22 7.74 -10.18
N THR A 225 27.09 7.20 -11.39
CA THR A 225 28.13 7.25 -12.42
C THR A 225 27.96 8.48 -13.30
N ASP A 226 28.97 8.76 -14.14
CA ASP A 226 28.93 9.85 -15.13
C ASP A 226 27.88 9.66 -16.24
N ALA A 227 27.27 8.48 -16.33
CA ALA A 227 26.11 8.24 -17.18
C ALA A 227 24.80 8.92 -16.68
N CYS A 228 24.82 9.51 -15.50
CA CYS A 228 23.70 10.29 -14.97
C CYS A 228 23.52 11.58 -15.78
N ILE A 229 22.31 11.75 -16.33
CA ILE A 229 21.93 12.93 -17.13
C ILE A 229 21.13 13.96 -16.34
N ASP A 230 21.11 13.87 -15.02
CA ASP A 230 20.38 14.75 -14.09
C ASP A 230 18.88 14.95 -14.41
N CYS A 231 18.22 13.94 -14.99
CA CYS A 231 16.81 14.02 -15.37
C CYS A 231 15.83 14.05 -14.20
N GLY A 232 16.28 13.81 -12.97
CA GLY A 232 15.47 13.87 -11.75
C GLY A 232 14.47 12.71 -11.55
N ILE A 233 14.36 11.76 -12.47
CA ILE A 233 13.39 10.65 -12.36
C ILE A 233 13.53 9.91 -11.03
N CYS A 234 14.75 9.65 -10.56
CA CYS A 234 15.01 8.95 -9.30
C CYS A 234 14.38 9.65 -8.08
N THR A 235 14.25 10.98 -8.10
CA THR A 235 13.61 11.74 -7.00
C THR A 235 12.11 11.55 -6.97
N TYR A 236 11.47 11.28 -8.12
CA TYR A 236 10.04 11.05 -8.24
C TYR A 236 9.64 9.60 -7.98
N VAL A 237 10.46 8.64 -8.44
CA VAL A 237 10.11 7.22 -8.34
C VAL A 237 10.51 6.61 -7.01
N CYS A 238 11.44 7.21 -6.27
CA CYS A 238 11.88 6.66 -5.00
C CYS A 238 10.76 6.75 -3.94
N PRO A 239 10.20 5.64 -3.45
CA PRO A 239 9.11 5.66 -2.49
C PRO A 239 9.54 6.24 -1.12
N ARG A 240 10.84 6.25 -0.84
CA ARG A 240 11.43 6.85 0.38
C ARG A 240 11.83 8.31 0.22
N GLY A 241 11.93 8.81 -1.01
CA GLY A 241 12.47 10.15 -1.26
C GLY A 241 13.94 10.27 -0.82
N ASN A 242 14.76 9.25 -1.11
CA ASN A 242 16.17 9.21 -0.70
C ASN A 242 17.10 9.92 -1.67
N TYR A 243 16.59 10.32 -2.83
CA TYR A 243 17.40 10.99 -3.86
C TYR A 243 17.06 12.48 -3.90
N GLU A 244 18.09 13.27 -3.91
CA GLU A 244 18.01 14.73 -4.11
C GLU A 244 18.89 15.11 -5.30
N LEU A 245 18.40 16.03 -6.12
CA LEU A 245 19.25 16.63 -7.16
C LEU A 245 20.13 17.68 -6.48
N THR A 246 21.43 17.46 -6.50
CA THR A 246 22.41 18.45 -6.10
C THR A 246 22.92 19.14 -7.36
N SER A 247 23.05 20.47 -7.33
CA SER A 247 23.78 21.18 -8.39
C SER A 247 25.23 20.68 -8.43
N ARG A 248 25.65 20.16 -9.57
CA ARG A 248 27.05 19.81 -9.83
C ARG A 248 27.87 21.09 -9.98
#